data_68214b5454e80e8caa31ed22f4e29e4a
#
_entry.id   68214b5454e80e8caa31ed22f4e29e4a
#
_cell.length_a   1.000
_cell.length_b   1.000
_cell.length_c   1.000
_cell.angle_alpha   90.00
_cell.angle_beta   90.00
_cell.angle_gamma   90.00
#
_symmetry.space_group_name_H-M   'P 1'
#
loop_
_entity.id
_entity.type
_entity.pdbx_description
1 polymer ?
#
loop_
_entity_poly.entity_id
_entity_poly.type
_entity_poly.pdbx_seq_one_letter_code
_entity_poly.pdbx_strand_id
1 'polypeptide(L)'
;KSVRVDAIKPNRMKIELKLGDGQLVDAAHFTGSLTARWLHGTPAADAKAVLQAQLSQIATRFKGYEGYSFDDASKYFGTEEREIVTGTTDAQGSLALSTDELSSLEGLSPGMLSGRFTVKVFEKSGDFSVDQQVATISPYDTYFGIGVATQKSDWGDEYLDSRKEHIIKIVMLDSKGKPEPGSENVLVSVYKMDSYWWWDASTPNSQAHYAKNALNSNYKTLQA
;
A
#
# COMPACT_ATOMS: atom_id res chain seq x y z
N LYS A 1 28.78 7.06 -23.15
CA LYS A 1 28.03 5.95 -22.48
C LYS A 1 28.91 5.44 -21.36
N SER A 2 28.59 5.72 -20.11
CA SER A 2 29.26 5.11 -18.96
C SER A 2 28.61 3.76 -18.70
N VAL A 3 29.38 2.70 -18.66
CA VAL A 3 28.96 1.36 -18.24
C VAL A 3 29.34 1.21 -16.77
N ARG A 4 28.34 1.05 -15.90
CA ARG A 4 28.58 0.76 -14.49
C ARG A 4 28.79 -0.75 -14.37
N VAL A 5 29.97 -1.16 -14.01
CA VAL A 5 30.28 -2.57 -13.72
C VAL A 5 30.16 -2.76 -12.22
N ASP A 6 29.07 -3.32 -11.76
CA ASP A 6 28.90 -3.71 -10.36
C ASP A 6 29.40 -5.15 -10.20
N ALA A 7 30.38 -5.36 -9.33
CA ALA A 7 30.83 -6.70 -8.95
C ALA A 7 29.75 -7.32 -8.05
N ILE A 8 29.05 -8.34 -8.55
CA ILE A 8 28.08 -9.11 -7.76
C ILE A 8 28.89 -9.97 -6.78
N LYS A 9 28.93 -9.57 -5.51
CA LYS A 9 29.48 -10.42 -4.45
C LYS A 9 28.39 -11.45 -4.05
N PRO A 10 28.70 -12.75 -4.06
CA PRO A 10 27.72 -13.76 -3.63
C PRO A 10 27.44 -13.61 -2.13
N ASN A 11 26.20 -13.89 -1.73
CA ASN A 11 25.81 -13.97 -0.34
C ASN A 11 26.66 -15.01 0.39
N ARG A 12 27.23 -14.65 1.53
CA ARG A 12 27.99 -15.55 2.42
C ARG A 12 27.15 -16.03 3.60
N MET A 13 25.99 -15.42 3.80
CA MET A 13 25.01 -15.81 4.79
C MET A 13 23.70 -16.21 4.11
N LYS A 14 23.02 -17.19 4.66
CA LYS A 14 21.62 -17.50 4.39
C LYS A 14 20.80 -16.68 5.36
N ILE A 15 19.86 -15.90 4.80
CA ILE A 15 18.95 -15.04 5.55
C ILE A 15 17.55 -15.60 5.40
N GLU A 16 16.81 -15.66 6.48
CA GLU A 16 15.39 -15.99 6.50
C GLU A 16 14.64 -14.82 7.13
N LEU A 17 13.81 -14.13 6.33
CA LEU A 17 12.99 -13.02 6.75
C LEU A 17 11.53 -13.49 6.84
N LYS A 18 10.88 -13.23 7.96
CA LYS A 18 9.45 -13.50 8.16
C LYS A 18 8.77 -12.22 8.60
N LEU A 19 7.77 -11.78 7.85
CA LEU A 19 7.01 -10.55 8.09
C LEU A 19 5.53 -10.88 8.25
N GLY A 20 4.90 -10.38 9.30
CA GLY A 20 3.49 -10.59 9.57
C GLY A 20 3.09 -12.06 9.49
N ASP A 21 2.02 -12.37 8.77
CA ASP A 21 1.57 -13.74 8.49
C ASP A 21 2.20 -14.35 7.21
N GLY A 22 3.20 -13.68 6.64
CA GLY A 22 3.95 -14.10 5.46
C GLY A 22 3.47 -13.45 4.15
N GLN A 23 2.25 -12.96 4.06
CA GLN A 23 1.70 -12.30 2.87
C GLN A 23 1.14 -10.91 3.18
N LEU A 24 0.54 -10.74 4.36
CA LEU A 24 -0.05 -9.48 4.80
C LEU A 24 0.74 -8.95 6.01
N VAL A 25 1.11 -7.69 5.93
CA VAL A 25 1.78 -6.92 6.98
C VAL A 25 0.82 -5.87 7.49
N ASP A 26 0.52 -5.90 8.77
CA ASP A 26 -0.21 -4.85 9.47
C ASP A 26 0.73 -3.66 9.67
N ALA A 27 0.36 -2.49 9.17
CA ALA A 27 1.20 -1.30 9.26
C ALA A 27 1.22 -0.72 10.67
N ALA A 28 0.11 -0.82 11.42
CA ALA A 28 0.02 -0.31 12.79
C ALA A 28 0.77 -1.21 13.78
N HIS A 29 0.81 -2.52 13.50
CA HIS A 29 1.41 -3.51 14.41
C HIS A 29 2.46 -4.34 13.67
N PHE A 30 3.42 -3.66 13.04
CA PHE A 30 4.48 -4.35 12.31
C PHE A 30 5.30 -5.24 13.23
N THR A 31 5.30 -6.52 12.91
CA THR A 31 6.11 -7.54 13.59
C THR A 31 6.73 -8.48 12.57
N GLY A 32 7.89 -9.02 12.93
CA GLY A 32 8.58 -9.98 12.09
C GLY A 32 9.77 -10.59 12.80
N SER A 33 10.50 -11.44 12.10
CA SER A 33 11.74 -12.01 12.57
C SER A 33 12.72 -12.19 11.42
N LEU A 34 13.98 -11.95 11.74
CA LEU A 34 15.12 -12.22 10.88
C LEU A 34 15.94 -13.33 11.51
N THR A 35 16.40 -14.30 10.72
CA THR A 35 17.43 -15.25 11.12
C THR A 35 18.54 -15.26 10.07
N ALA A 36 19.79 -15.11 10.49
CA ALA A 36 20.96 -15.10 9.63
C ALA A 36 21.94 -16.21 10.08
N ARG A 37 22.40 -16.99 9.12
CA ARG A 37 23.38 -18.08 9.33
C ARG A 37 24.44 -18.02 8.23
N TRP A 38 25.67 -18.29 8.59
CA TRP A 38 26.72 -18.50 7.62
C TRP A 38 26.40 -19.73 6.75
N LEU A 39 26.89 -19.77 5.52
CA LEU A 39 26.64 -20.90 4.61
C LEU A 39 27.11 -22.26 5.16
N HIS A 40 28.09 -22.26 6.06
CA HIS A 40 28.54 -23.45 6.77
C HIS A 40 27.69 -23.82 8.01
N GLY A 41 26.58 -23.08 8.25
CA GLY A 41 25.56 -23.42 9.25
C GLY A 41 25.66 -22.71 10.60
N THR A 42 26.78 -22.06 10.94
CA THR A 42 26.89 -21.33 12.21
C THR A 42 26.02 -20.07 12.22
N PRO A 43 25.44 -19.70 13.38
CA PRO A 43 24.72 -18.45 13.51
C PRO A 43 25.59 -17.24 13.17
N ALA A 44 25.02 -16.24 12.50
CA ALA A 44 25.65 -14.93 12.29
C ALA A 44 25.35 -14.05 13.52
N ALA A 45 26.05 -14.33 14.64
CA ALA A 45 25.89 -13.60 15.87
C ALA A 45 26.53 -12.21 15.80
N ASP A 46 25.96 -11.24 16.53
CA ASP A 46 26.42 -9.86 16.63
C ASP A 46 26.58 -9.15 15.26
N ALA A 47 25.78 -9.57 14.27
CA ALA A 47 25.78 -8.98 12.95
C ALA A 47 24.77 -7.83 12.87
N LYS A 48 25.22 -6.67 12.38
CA LYS A 48 24.30 -5.55 12.12
C LYS A 48 23.35 -5.94 11.00
N ALA A 49 22.06 -5.70 11.19
CA ALA A 49 21.03 -5.90 10.19
C ALA A 49 20.25 -4.61 9.96
N VAL A 50 19.93 -4.32 8.70
CA VAL A 50 19.11 -3.19 8.28
C VAL A 50 18.00 -3.70 7.37
N LEU A 51 16.75 -3.43 7.75
CA LEU A 51 15.57 -3.71 6.95
C LEU A 51 15.06 -2.43 6.33
N GLN A 52 14.95 -2.40 5.02
CA GLN A 52 14.38 -1.31 4.22
C GLN A 52 13.13 -1.80 3.50
N ALA A 53 12.16 -0.95 3.29
CA ALA A 53 10.99 -1.23 2.48
C ALA A 53 10.83 -0.19 1.38
N GLN A 54 10.65 -0.66 0.15
CA GLN A 54 10.17 0.15 -0.95
C GLN A 54 8.65 -0.04 -1.03
N LEU A 55 7.91 1.04 -0.81
CA LEU A 55 6.45 1.07 -0.76
C LEU A 55 5.90 1.59 -2.07
N SER A 56 4.83 0.99 -2.56
CA SER A 56 4.13 1.45 -3.76
C SER A 56 2.64 1.16 -3.67
N GLN A 57 1.83 2.03 -4.25
CA GLN A 57 0.38 1.85 -4.32
C GLN A 57 0.01 0.62 -5.15
N ILE A 58 -0.96 -0.14 -4.64
CA ILE A 58 -1.65 -1.20 -5.39
C ILE A 58 -3.15 -1.02 -5.26
N ALA A 59 -3.91 -1.58 -6.18
CA ALA A 59 -5.37 -1.61 -6.03
C ALA A 59 -5.75 -2.58 -4.91
N THR A 60 -6.54 -2.10 -3.95
CA THR A 60 -7.08 -2.93 -2.87
C THR A 60 -8.14 -3.86 -3.43
N ARG A 61 -7.92 -5.16 -3.27
CA ARG A 61 -8.79 -6.21 -3.81
C ARG A 61 -9.06 -7.26 -2.76
N PHE A 62 -10.33 -7.66 -2.62
CA PHE A 62 -10.74 -8.77 -1.76
C PHE A 62 -11.48 -9.81 -2.59
N LYS A 63 -11.17 -11.07 -2.31
CA LYS A 63 -11.82 -12.21 -2.99
C LYS A 63 -13.32 -12.23 -2.67
N GLY A 64 -14.16 -12.32 -3.72
CA GLY A 64 -15.61 -12.28 -3.60
C GLY A 64 -16.21 -10.88 -3.64
N TYR A 65 -15.36 -9.84 -3.77
CA TYR A 65 -15.77 -8.43 -3.84
C TYR A 65 -15.17 -7.72 -5.06
N GLU A 66 -15.02 -8.42 -6.16
CA GLU A 66 -14.36 -7.93 -7.38
C GLU A 66 -15.06 -6.71 -8.00
N GLY A 67 -16.37 -6.57 -7.74
CA GLY A 67 -17.17 -5.42 -8.20
C GLY A 67 -17.18 -4.20 -7.25
N TYR A 68 -16.30 -4.21 -6.23
CA TYR A 68 -16.21 -3.12 -5.26
C TYR A 68 -14.90 -2.37 -5.39
N SER A 69 -14.95 -1.05 -5.13
CA SER A 69 -13.78 -0.19 -4.96
C SER A 69 -13.56 0.06 -3.47
N PHE A 70 -12.33 -0.15 -3.00
CA PHE A 70 -11.91 0.02 -1.61
C PHE A 70 -10.89 1.14 -1.43
N ASP A 71 -10.36 1.67 -2.53
CA ASP A 71 -9.34 2.70 -2.51
C ASP A 71 -9.98 4.10 -2.45
N ASP A 72 -9.38 4.99 -1.66
CA ASP A 72 -9.73 6.41 -1.63
C ASP A 72 -9.17 7.09 -2.89
N ALA A 73 -10.04 7.35 -3.87
CA ALA A 73 -9.67 7.98 -5.14
C ALA A 73 -9.17 9.44 -4.99
N SER A 74 -9.36 10.07 -3.84
CA SER A 74 -8.85 11.42 -3.57
C SER A 74 -7.38 11.43 -3.13
N LYS A 75 -6.82 10.26 -2.81
CA LYS A 75 -5.45 10.08 -2.35
C LYS A 75 -4.58 9.46 -3.44
N TYR A 76 -3.32 9.81 -3.41
CA TYR A 76 -2.28 9.21 -4.24
C TYR A 76 -1.06 8.90 -3.37
N PHE A 77 -0.53 7.70 -3.51
CA PHE A 77 0.70 7.29 -2.85
C PHE A 77 1.77 6.98 -3.89
N GLY A 78 2.84 7.79 -3.90
CA GLY A 78 4.00 7.56 -4.76
C GLY A 78 4.85 6.40 -4.28
N THR A 79 5.88 6.04 -5.07
CA THR A 79 6.88 5.08 -4.61
C THR A 79 7.79 5.76 -3.59
N GLU A 80 7.91 5.16 -2.42
CA GLU A 80 8.69 5.65 -1.29
C GLU A 80 9.60 4.55 -0.75
N GLU A 81 10.82 4.91 -0.34
CA GLU A 81 11.75 4.00 0.34
C GLU A 81 11.92 4.45 1.80
N ARG A 82 11.77 3.52 2.74
CA ARG A 82 11.91 3.73 4.18
C ARG A 82 12.87 2.71 4.79
N GLU A 83 13.68 3.16 5.73
CA GLU A 83 14.35 2.28 6.67
C GLU A 83 13.34 1.89 7.77
N ILE A 84 13.10 0.60 7.92
CA ILE A 84 12.05 0.08 8.80
C ILE A 84 12.63 -0.32 10.16
N VAL A 85 13.74 -1.08 10.15
CA VAL A 85 14.40 -1.53 11.37
C VAL A 85 15.90 -1.57 11.16
N THR A 86 16.65 -1.07 12.14
CA THR A 86 18.09 -1.32 12.28
C THR A 86 18.34 -1.96 13.63
N GLY A 87 19.08 -3.06 13.66
CA GLY A 87 19.39 -3.80 14.87
C GLY A 87 20.60 -4.71 14.72
N THR A 88 20.84 -5.53 15.74
CA THR A 88 21.94 -6.50 15.80
C THR A 88 21.38 -7.87 16.14
N THR A 89 21.82 -8.89 15.45
CA THR A 89 21.43 -10.28 15.72
C THR A 89 21.97 -10.76 17.06
N ASP A 90 21.23 -11.63 17.73
CA ASP A 90 21.62 -12.29 18.98
C ASP A 90 22.65 -13.42 18.74
N ALA A 91 23.01 -14.14 19.82
CA ALA A 91 23.94 -15.27 19.77
C ALA A 91 23.44 -16.44 18.88
N GLN A 92 22.14 -16.50 18.59
CA GLN A 92 21.51 -17.50 17.72
C GLN A 92 21.42 -17.01 16.26
N GLY A 93 21.89 -15.79 15.97
CA GLY A 93 21.80 -15.15 14.67
C GLY A 93 20.40 -14.64 14.37
N SER A 94 19.58 -14.36 15.38
CA SER A 94 18.19 -13.93 15.23
C SER A 94 18.02 -12.49 15.67
N LEU A 95 17.06 -11.79 15.03
CA LEU A 95 16.63 -10.45 15.40
C LEU A 95 15.10 -10.37 15.30
N ALA A 96 14.46 -10.01 16.39
CA ALA A 96 13.05 -9.66 16.37
C ALA A 96 12.87 -8.29 15.70
N LEU A 97 11.89 -8.20 14.81
CA LEU A 97 11.58 -6.98 14.05
C LEU A 97 10.27 -6.40 14.58
N SER A 98 10.32 -5.17 15.04
CA SER A 98 9.16 -4.41 15.49
C SER A 98 9.44 -2.92 15.30
N THR A 99 8.46 -2.18 14.80
CA THR A 99 8.59 -0.74 14.58
C THR A 99 7.22 -0.09 14.37
N ASP A 100 7.14 1.20 14.64
CA ASP A 100 5.98 2.04 14.36
C ASP A 100 6.16 2.89 13.08
N GLU A 101 7.25 2.69 12.33
CA GLU A 101 7.56 3.48 11.13
C GLU A 101 6.49 3.37 10.04
N LEU A 102 5.76 2.25 9.99
CA LEU A 102 4.68 2.03 9.03
C LEU A 102 3.33 2.58 9.50
N SER A 103 3.15 2.89 10.77
CA SER A 103 1.87 3.38 11.32
C SER A 103 1.45 4.72 10.69
N SER A 104 2.43 5.54 10.28
CA SER A 104 2.18 6.81 9.57
C SER A 104 1.53 6.66 8.19
N LEU A 105 1.43 5.43 7.66
CA LEU A 105 0.74 5.14 6.40
C LEU A 105 -0.78 5.26 6.53
N GLU A 106 -1.31 5.12 7.75
CA GLU A 106 -2.70 5.40 8.05
C GLU A 106 -3.02 6.86 7.70
N GLY A 107 -4.11 7.07 6.99
CA GLY A 107 -4.50 8.39 6.51
C GLY A 107 -3.75 8.92 5.29
N LEU A 108 -2.55 8.44 4.97
CA LEU A 108 -1.78 8.83 3.78
C LEU A 108 -2.06 7.92 2.58
N SER A 109 -2.22 6.63 2.83
CA SER A 109 -2.45 5.65 1.77
C SER A 109 -3.88 5.69 1.25
N PRO A 110 -4.12 5.52 -0.06
CA PRO A 110 -5.47 5.34 -0.61
C PRO A 110 -6.11 4.01 -0.21
N GLY A 111 -5.31 3.00 0.06
CA GLY A 111 -5.70 1.65 0.38
C GLY A 111 -4.48 0.79 0.70
N MET A 112 -4.47 -0.46 0.27
CA MET A 112 -3.34 -1.35 0.46
C MET A 112 -2.12 -0.93 -0.37
N LEU A 113 -0.94 -1.27 0.15
CA LEU A 113 0.34 -1.03 -0.51
C LEU A 113 1.06 -2.34 -0.77
N SER A 114 1.92 -2.35 -1.77
CA SER A 114 2.95 -3.38 -1.95
C SER A 114 4.22 -2.91 -1.27
N GLY A 115 4.77 -3.72 -0.39
CA GLY A 115 6.07 -3.51 0.23
C GLY A 115 7.07 -4.51 -0.31
N ARG A 116 8.16 -4.01 -0.90
CA ARG A 116 9.37 -4.81 -1.18
C ARG A 116 10.35 -4.58 -0.06
N PHE A 117 10.43 -5.54 0.82
CA PHE A 117 11.33 -5.52 1.97
C PHE A 117 12.68 -6.08 1.57
N THR A 118 13.74 -5.30 1.79
CA THR A 118 15.13 -5.68 1.53
C THR A 118 15.87 -5.66 2.86
N VAL A 119 16.41 -6.80 3.26
CA VAL A 119 17.22 -6.90 4.46
C VAL A 119 18.69 -7.07 4.08
N LYS A 120 19.57 -6.30 4.71
CA LYS A 120 21.03 -6.39 4.61
C LYS A 120 21.58 -6.81 5.96
N VAL A 121 22.36 -7.89 5.99
CA VAL A 121 23.07 -8.36 7.18
C VAL A 121 24.56 -8.19 6.93
N PHE A 122 25.22 -7.41 7.79
CA PHE A 122 26.59 -6.98 7.60
C PHE A 122 27.57 -7.88 8.34
N GLU A 123 28.67 -8.17 7.66
CA GLU A 123 29.85 -8.81 8.27
C GLU A 123 30.72 -7.74 8.97
N LYS A 124 31.59 -8.18 9.87
CA LYS A 124 32.56 -7.28 10.53
C LYS A 124 33.52 -6.60 9.54
N SER A 125 33.72 -7.18 8.36
CA SER A 125 34.52 -6.61 7.26
C SER A 125 33.81 -5.43 6.55
N GLY A 126 32.52 -5.21 6.80
CA GLY A 126 31.69 -4.24 6.08
C GLY A 126 31.00 -4.80 4.85
N ASP A 127 31.32 -6.01 4.41
CA ASP A 127 30.56 -6.73 3.39
C ASP A 127 29.16 -7.11 3.95
N PHE A 128 28.19 -7.36 3.09
CA PHE A 128 26.85 -7.74 3.51
C PHE A 128 26.26 -8.82 2.62
N SER A 129 25.37 -9.60 3.19
CA SER A 129 24.45 -10.47 2.48
C SER A 129 23.07 -9.84 2.43
N VAL A 130 22.30 -10.11 1.39
CA VAL A 130 21.00 -9.50 1.15
C VAL A 130 19.95 -10.56 0.87
N ASP A 131 18.74 -10.32 1.37
CA ASP A 131 17.52 -11.06 1.00
C ASP A 131 16.36 -10.11 0.80
N GLN A 132 15.36 -10.53 0.03
CA GLN A 132 14.19 -9.72 -0.31
C GLN A 132 12.92 -10.52 -0.18
N GLN A 133 11.89 -9.87 0.37
CA GLN A 133 10.53 -10.40 0.44
C GLN A 133 9.55 -9.33 -0.04
N VAL A 134 8.53 -9.74 -0.80
CA VAL A 134 7.40 -8.87 -1.15
C VAL A 134 6.20 -9.28 -0.33
N ALA A 135 5.54 -8.30 0.28
CA ALA A 135 4.30 -8.51 1.04
C ALA A 135 3.32 -7.36 0.77
N THR A 136 2.04 -7.63 0.94
CA THR A 136 1.02 -6.59 0.98
C THR A 136 1.02 -5.93 2.34
N ILE A 137 0.93 -4.60 2.37
CA ILE A 137 0.83 -3.82 3.61
C ILE A 137 -0.58 -3.30 3.73
N SER A 138 -1.21 -3.55 4.89
CA SER A 138 -2.50 -2.99 5.25
C SER A 138 -2.30 -1.80 6.19
N PRO A 139 -2.52 -0.56 5.72
CA PRO A 139 -2.50 0.62 6.57
C PRO A 139 -3.73 0.77 7.48
N TYR A 140 -4.78 0.02 7.20
CA TYR A 140 -6.07 0.14 7.88
C TYR A 140 -6.52 -1.23 8.41
N ASP A 141 -7.19 -1.22 9.57
CA ASP A 141 -7.83 -2.42 10.13
C ASP A 141 -9.11 -2.76 9.37
N THR A 142 -9.82 -1.73 8.92
CA THR A 142 -11.13 -1.84 8.27
C THR A 142 -11.15 -1.14 6.91
N TYR A 143 -11.79 -1.76 5.94
CA TYR A 143 -11.96 -1.28 4.58
C TYR A 143 -13.44 -1.16 4.22
N PHE A 144 -13.83 0.02 3.75
CA PHE A 144 -15.16 0.25 3.20
C PHE A 144 -15.13 0.07 1.69
N GLY A 145 -15.92 -0.87 1.19
CA GLY A 145 -16.06 -1.11 -0.24
C GLY A 145 -17.36 -0.53 -0.79
N ILE A 146 -17.24 0.19 -1.91
CA ILE A 146 -18.40 0.72 -2.64
C ILE A 146 -18.55 -0.06 -3.93
N GLY A 147 -19.70 -0.72 -4.09
CA GLY A 147 -20.11 -1.42 -5.29
C GLY A 147 -21.29 -0.73 -5.95
N VAL A 148 -21.15 -0.39 -7.22
CA VAL A 148 -22.21 0.19 -8.03
C VAL A 148 -22.08 -0.31 -9.47
N ALA A 149 -23.23 -0.57 -10.12
CA ALA A 149 -23.21 -0.92 -11.53
C ALA A 149 -23.04 0.35 -12.38
N THR A 150 -21.85 0.52 -12.93
CA THR A 150 -21.49 1.60 -13.83
C THR A 150 -21.82 1.26 -15.29
N GLN A 151 -21.95 2.27 -16.14
CA GLN A 151 -21.94 2.15 -17.59
C GLN A 151 -20.56 2.59 -18.10
N LYS A 152 -20.15 2.09 -19.26
CA LYS A 152 -18.91 2.51 -19.92
C LYS A 152 -19.24 3.43 -21.09
N SER A 153 -18.51 4.53 -21.20
CA SER A 153 -18.52 5.37 -22.39
C SER A 153 -17.79 4.69 -23.55
N ASP A 154 -17.93 5.20 -24.77
CA ASP A 154 -17.17 4.74 -25.95
C ASP A 154 -15.65 4.93 -25.76
N TRP A 155 -15.23 5.75 -24.82
CA TRP A 155 -13.84 6.04 -24.45
C TRP A 155 -13.34 5.18 -23.28
N GLY A 156 -14.22 4.33 -22.73
CA GLY A 156 -13.88 3.42 -21.62
C GLY A 156 -14.06 3.99 -20.21
N ASP A 157 -14.48 5.25 -20.08
CA ASP A 157 -14.77 5.86 -18.78
C ASP A 157 -16.04 5.26 -18.16
N GLU A 158 -16.00 5.03 -16.87
CA GLU A 158 -17.15 4.54 -16.12
C GLU A 158 -17.99 5.71 -15.59
N TYR A 159 -19.31 5.65 -15.79
CA TYR A 159 -20.22 6.69 -15.33
C TYR A 159 -21.57 6.13 -14.85
N LEU A 160 -22.30 6.94 -14.09
CA LEU A 160 -23.66 6.73 -13.68
C LEU A 160 -24.60 7.64 -14.48
N ASP A 161 -25.63 7.05 -15.12
CA ASP A 161 -26.63 7.84 -15.83
C ASP A 161 -27.55 8.55 -14.81
N SER A 162 -27.46 9.87 -14.70
CA SER A 162 -28.23 10.68 -13.75
C SER A 162 -29.74 10.61 -13.92
N ARG A 163 -30.22 10.00 -15.02
CA ARG A 163 -31.67 9.83 -15.33
C ARG A 163 -32.19 8.48 -14.85
N LYS A 164 -31.36 7.63 -14.26
CA LYS A 164 -31.71 6.30 -13.77
C LYS A 164 -31.51 6.20 -12.27
N GLU A 165 -32.23 5.27 -11.66
CA GLU A 165 -31.97 4.87 -10.29
C GLU A 165 -30.76 3.94 -10.24
N HIS A 166 -29.91 4.13 -9.26
CA HIS A 166 -28.72 3.33 -9.02
C HIS A 166 -28.72 2.79 -7.59
N ILE A 167 -28.43 1.51 -7.47
CA ILE A 167 -28.23 0.86 -6.16
C ILE A 167 -26.73 0.91 -5.83
N ILE A 168 -26.39 1.62 -4.78
CA ILE A 168 -25.06 1.65 -4.21
C ILE A 168 -25.01 0.62 -3.09
N LYS A 169 -24.10 -0.34 -3.19
CA LYS A 169 -23.84 -1.34 -2.16
C LYS A 169 -22.61 -0.94 -1.37
N ILE A 170 -22.68 -1.02 -0.06
CA ILE A 170 -21.55 -0.74 0.83
C ILE A 170 -21.26 -2.01 1.61
N VAL A 171 -19.99 -2.35 1.73
CA VAL A 171 -19.50 -3.44 2.55
C VAL A 171 -18.40 -2.96 3.45
N MET A 172 -18.27 -3.55 4.63
CA MET A 172 -17.18 -3.32 5.57
C MET A 172 -16.44 -4.64 5.77
N LEU A 173 -15.13 -4.62 5.53
CA LEU A 173 -14.26 -5.79 5.60
C LEU A 173 -13.05 -5.49 6.48
N ASP A 174 -12.56 -6.51 7.18
CA ASP A 174 -11.25 -6.45 7.82
C ASP A 174 -10.11 -6.48 6.77
N SER A 175 -8.88 -6.31 7.21
CA SER A 175 -7.69 -6.35 6.35
C SER A 175 -7.48 -7.67 5.60
N LYS A 176 -8.16 -8.75 6.01
CA LYS A 176 -8.14 -10.08 5.38
C LYS A 176 -9.34 -10.34 4.46
N GLY A 177 -10.23 -9.36 4.32
CA GLY A 177 -11.42 -9.45 3.46
C GLY A 177 -12.60 -10.18 4.10
N LYS A 178 -12.58 -10.37 5.42
CA LYS A 178 -13.70 -10.94 6.15
C LYS A 178 -14.72 -9.84 6.50
N PRO A 179 -16.03 -10.08 6.27
CA PRO A 179 -17.06 -9.10 6.63
C PRO A 179 -17.04 -8.79 8.12
N GLU A 180 -17.06 -7.50 8.44
CA GLU A 180 -17.25 -7.02 9.79
C GLU A 180 -18.69 -6.52 9.95
N PRO A 181 -19.44 -7.00 10.94
CA PRO A 181 -20.75 -6.44 11.25
C PRO A 181 -20.55 -5.06 11.86
N GLY A 182 -20.74 -4.02 11.07
CA GLY A 182 -20.65 -2.64 11.52
C GLY A 182 -21.97 -2.13 12.06
N SER A 183 -21.90 -1.37 13.14
CA SER A 183 -23.00 -0.50 13.62
C SER A 183 -22.64 0.97 13.41
N GLU A 184 -21.69 1.26 12.56
CA GLU A 184 -21.22 2.62 12.35
C GLU A 184 -22.09 3.36 11.33
N ASN A 185 -22.34 4.64 11.59
CA ASN A 185 -23.00 5.51 10.65
C ASN A 185 -22.05 5.83 9.49
N VAL A 186 -22.42 5.43 8.29
CA VAL A 186 -21.64 5.70 7.09
C VAL A 186 -22.21 6.93 6.37
N LEU A 187 -21.39 7.93 6.15
CA LEU A 187 -21.75 9.10 5.35
C LEU A 187 -21.43 8.84 3.88
N VAL A 188 -22.45 8.75 3.04
CA VAL A 188 -22.28 8.59 1.59
C VAL A 188 -22.51 9.93 0.90
N SER A 189 -21.50 10.40 0.16
CA SER A 189 -21.57 11.63 -0.60
C SER A 189 -21.51 11.35 -2.10
N VAL A 190 -22.43 11.90 -2.86
CA VAL A 190 -22.47 11.80 -4.32
C VAL A 190 -22.14 13.15 -4.90
N TYR A 191 -21.18 13.20 -5.81
CA TYR A 191 -20.75 14.42 -6.48
C TYR A 191 -21.12 14.38 -7.95
N LYS A 192 -21.69 15.46 -8.45
CA LYS A 192 -21.81 15.67 -9.89
C LYS A 192 -20.48 16.22 -10.39
N MET A 193 -19.91 15.58 -11.39
CA MET A 193 -18.71 16.05 -12.04
C MET A 193 -19.07 16.63 -13.41
N ASP A 194 -18.71 17.87 -13.64
CA ASP A 194 -18.81 18.53 -14.95
C ASP A 194 -17.44 18.50 -15.61
N SER A 195 -17.34 17.90 -16.79
CA SER A 195 -16.10 17.85 -17.59
C SER A 195 -16.14 18.95 -18.65
N TYR A 196 -15.12 19.81 -18.66
CA TYR A 196 -14.89 20.81 -19.70
C TYR A 196 -13.67 20.39 -20.52
N TRP A 197 -13.81 20.50 -21.86
CA TRP A 197 -12.67 20.25 -22.72
C TRP A 197 -11.67 21.43 -22.64
N TRP A 198 -10.38 21.12 -22.59
CA TRP A 198 -9.30 22.11 -22.40
C TRP A 198 -9.19 23.12 -23.55
N TRP A 199 -9.77 22.85 -24.72
CA TRP A 199 -9.83 23.76 -25.86
C TRP A 199 -11.06 24.65 -25.88
N ASP A 200 -11.93 24.58 -24.91
CA ASP A 200 -13.02 25.55 -24.77
C ASP A 200 -12.42 26.89 -24.31
N ALA A 201 -11.98 27.68 -25.31
CA ALA A 201 -11.15 28.87 -25.17
C ALA A 201 -11.89 30.07 -24.51
N SER A 202 -13.09 29.87 -23.99
CA SER A 202 -13.88 30.91 -23.34
C SER A 202 -13.50 31.20 -21.89
N THR A 203 -12.58 30.42 -21.31
CA THR A 203 -12.19 30.59 -19.91
C THR A 203 -10.67 30.77 -19.76
N PRO A 204 -10.19 31.96 -19.35
CA PRO A 204 -8.78 32.17 -19.02
C PRO A 204 -8.45 31.32 -17.76
N ASN A 205 -7.43 30.47 -17.83
CA ASN A 205 -6.97 29.52 -16.79
C ASN A 205 -7.69 28.15 -16.72
N SER A 206 -7.91 27.53 -17.86
CA SER A 206 -8.57 26.22 -17.95
C SER A 206 -7.94 25.10 -17.12
N GLN A 207 -6.62 25.04 -16.97
CA GLN A 207 -5.95 23.98 -16.17
C GLN A 207 -6.16 24.12 -14.66
N ALA A 208 -6.18 25.33 -14.13
CA ALA A 208 -6.44 25.57 -12.71
C ALA A 208 -7.92 25.37 -12.34
N HIS A 209 -8.82 25.60 -13.30
CA HIS A 209 -10.26 25.35 -13.14
C HIS A 209 -10.61 23.87 -13.17
N TYR A 210 -9.93 23.06 -13.98
CA TYR A 210 -10.13 21.62 -14.07
C TYR A 210 -9.83 20.92 -12.74
N ALA A 211 -8.72 21.29 -12.09
CA ALA A 211 -8.34 20.74 -10.78
C ALA A 211 -9.25 21.21 -9.63
N LYS A 212 -9.86 22.40 -9.74
CA LYS A 212 -10.62 23.02 -8.65
C LYS A 212 -12.11 22.67 -8.67
N ASN A 213 -12.70 22.46 -9.83
CA ASN A 213 -14.13 22.16 -9.98
C ASN A 213 -14.46 20.66 -9.89
N ALA A 214 -13.50 19.78 -10.12
CA ALA A 214 -13.69 18.33 -9.97
C ALA A 214 -14.01 17.90 -8.52
N LEU A 215 -13.80 18.76 -7.53
CA LEU A 215 -13.91 18.41 -6.11
C LEU A 215 -15.05 19.13 -5.35
N ASN A 216 -15.87 20.00 -5.97
CA ASN A 216 -16.64 20.96 -5.17
C ASN A 216 -18.16 21.05 -5.37
N SER A 217 -18.81 20.19 -6.14
CA SER A 217 -20.28 20.19 -6.14
C SER A 217 -20.86 18.93 -5.52
N ASN A 218 -21.11 18.99 -4.22
CA ASN A 218 -21.82 17.94 -3.50
C ASN A 218 -23.27 17.90 -4.02
N TYR A 219 -23.62 16.87 -4.81
CA TYR A 219 -24.94 16.73 -5.41
C TYR A 219 -25.97 16.22 -4.41
N LYS A 220 -25.59 15.27 -3.55
CA LYS A 220 -26.46 14.71 -2.51
C LYS A 220 -25.62 14.01 -1.46
N THR A 221 -25.88 14.31 -0.20
CA THR A 221 -25.35 13.58 0.95
C THR A 221 -26.46 12.75 1.54
N LEU A 222 -26.23 11.45 1.69
CA LEU A 222 -27.14 10.51 2.31
C LEU A 222 -26.49 9.97 3.58
N GLN A 223 -27.26 9.97 4.67
CA GLN A 223 -26.88 9.28 5.90
C GLN A 223 -27.57 7.92 5.90
N ALA A 224 -26.82 6.85 5.97
CA ALA A 224 -27.32 5.47 6.04
C ALA A 224 -27.23 4.95 7.46
#